data_ca28c8081869e1b77ba7069e83a40081
#
_entry.id   ca28c8081869e1b77ba7069e83a40081
#
_cell.length_a   1.000
_cell.length_b   1.000
_cell.length_c   1.000
_cell.angle_alpha   90.00
_cell.angle_beta   90.00
_cell.angle_gamma   90.00
#
_symmetry.space_group_name_H-M   'P 1'
#
loop_
_entity.id
_entity.type
_entity.pdbx_description
1 polymer ?
#
loop_
_entity_poly.entity_id
_entity_poly.type
_entity_poly.pdbx_seq_one_letter_code
_entity_poly.pdbx_strand_id
1 'polypeptide(L)'
;DFFVTAQRYEGFKTTIVENYPDIKIVAEQGIGGPDFPGDAEKAASAMIVSNSDLDGIWAVWDQPAEGVMEAARANGKDDLIITTIDLGENVAIAIAKGGPVYGLGAQRPFDQGVTEAKLAGYGLLGKEAPPYVALPALPVEKDNILDAWSAVYYQDAPQSIVKSLK
;
A
#
# COMPACT_ATOMS: atom_id res chain seq x y z
N ASP A 1 -10.70 12.28 -7.76
CA ASP A 1 -9.45 12.16 -6.98
C ASP A 1 -9.78 12.27 -5.48
N PHE A 2 -9.32 11.31 -4.69
CA PHE A 2 -9.44 11.39 -3.24
C PHE A 2 -8.28 12.21 -2.67
N PHE A 3 -8.56 13.07 -1.72
CA PHE A 3 -7.51 13.87 -1.06
C PHE A 3 -6.37 13.00 -0.49
N VAL A 4 -6.73 11.87 0.13
CA VAL A 4 -5.76 10.94 0.71
C VAL A 4 -4.82 10.34 -0.34
N THR A 5 -5.34 9.94 -1.50
CA THR A 5 -4.51 9.35 -2.58
C THR A 5 -3.59 10.38 -3.22
N ALA A 6 -4.03 11.64 -3.33
CA ALA A 6 -3.19 12.73 -3.78
C ALA A 6 -2.01 12.96 -2.81
N GLN A 7 -2.26 12.95 -1.49
CA GLN A 7 -1.20 13.09 -0.48
C GLN A 7 -0.22 11.92 -0.49
N ARG A 8 -0.71 10.69 -0.70
CA ARG A 8 0.14 9.50 -0.84
C ARG A 8 1.05 9.61 -2.06
N TYR A 9 0.50 10.03 -3.19
CA TYR A 9 1.24 10.23 -4.43
C TYR A 9 2.33 11.30 -4.28
N GLU A 10 1.98 12.46 -3.75
CA GLU A 10 2.94 13.55 -3.51
C GLU A 10 4.06 13.11 -2.57
N GLY A 11 3.72 12.43 -1.47
CA GLY A 11 4.71 11.90 -0.53
C GLY A 11 5.66 10.89 -1.19
N PHE A 12 5.13 9.95 -1.96
CA PHE A 12 5.94 8.98 -2.70
C PHE A 12 6.86 9.68 -3.71
N LYS A 13 6.30 10.51 -4.59
CA LYS A 13 7.04 11.19 -5.65
C LYS A 13 8.15 12.09 -5.10
N THR A 14 7.83 12.90 -4.10
CA THR A 14 8.81 13.79 -3.46
C THR A 14 9.95 12.98 -2.84
N THR A 15 9.62 11.89 -2.12
CA THR A 15 10.63 11.04 -1.51
C THR A 15 11.57 10.41 -2.53
N ILE A 16 11.03 9.87 -3.64
CA ILE A 16 11.85 9.29 -4.71
C ILE A 16 12.75 10.35 -5.32
N VAL A 17 12.19 11.49 -5.72
CA VAL A 17 12.94 12.55 -6.41
C VAL A 17 14.06 13.15 -5.53
N GLU A 18 13.80 13.36 -4.24
CA GLU A 18 14.74 14.01 -3.34
C GLU A 18 15.79 13.06 -2.76
N ASN A 19 15.43 11.81 -2.49
CA ASN A 19 16.31 10.91 -1.73
C ASN A 19 16.87 9.74 -2.58
N TYR A 20 16.28 9.45 -3.74
CA TYR A 20 16.66 8.32 -4.58
C TYR A 20 16.83 8.74 -6.05
N PRO A 21 17.82 9.60 -6.37
CA PRO A 21 17.97 10.20 -7.71
C PRO A 21 18.25 9.18 -8.82
N ASP A 22 18.68 7.99 -8.48
CA ASP A 22 18.92 6.89 -9.43
C ASP A 22 17.62 6.20 -9.87
N ILE A 23 16.52 6.36 -9.10
CA ILE A 23 15.20 5.84 -9.47
C ILE A 23 14.54 6.83 -10.43
N LYS A 24 14.13 6.35 -11.60
CA LYS A 24 13.47 7.15 -12.63
C LYS A 24 11.97 6.84 -12.66
N ILE A 25 11.14 7.85 -12.44
CA ILE A 25 9.70 7.74 -12.65
C ILE A 25 9.45 7.93 -14.15
N VAL A 26 9.17 6.85 -14.85
CA VAL A 26 9.04 6.84 -16.32
C VAL A 26 7.60 6.91 -16.81
N ALA A 27 6.63 6.60 -15.96
CA ALA A 27 5.21 6.67 -16.27
C ALA A 27 4.37 6.95 -15.02
N GLU A 28 3.29 7.66 -15.19
CA GLU A 28 2.32 7.99 -14.14
C GLU A 28 0.90 7.94 -14.72
N GLN A 29 -0.02 7.25 -14.06
CA GLN A 29 -1.41 7.14 -14.51
C GLN A 29 -2.36 7.18 -13.33
N GLY A 30 -3.28 8.11 -13.35
CA GLY A 30 -4.44 8.12 -12.43
C GLY A 30 -5.47 7.07 -12.82
N ILE A 31 -6.17 6.53 -11.84
CA ILE A 31 -7.28 5.58 -12.03
C ILE A 31 -8.58 6.18 -11.48
N GLY A 32 -9.72 5.84 -12.11
CA GLY A 32 -11.00 6.50 -11.84
C GLY A 32 -11.98 5.70 -10.98
N GLY A 33 -11.95 4.40 -11.03
CA GLY A 33 -12.98 3.56 -10.43
C GLY A 33 -14.34 3.65 -11.17
N PRO A 34 -15.37 2.94 -10.72
CA PRO A 34 -15.43 2.20 -9.46
C PRO A 34 -14.67 0.86 -9.43
N ASP A 35 -14.24 0.33 -10.58
CA ASP A 35 -13.42 -0.89 -10.69
C ASP A 35 -11.94 -0.52 -10.59
N PHE A 36 -11.48 -0.21 -9.38
CA PHE A 36 -10.09 0.19 -9.15
C PHE A 36 -9.06 -0.88 -9.52
N PRO A 37 -9.25 -2.17 -9.23
CA PRO A 37 -8.33 -3.20 -9.72
C PRO A 37 -8.30 -3.28 -11.24
N GLY A 38 -9.44 -3.31 -11.92
CA GLY A 38 -9.50 -3.38 -13.38
C GLY A 38 -8.93 -2.15 -14.09
N ASP A 39 -9.13 -0.95 -13.54
CA ASP A 39 -8.51 0.26 -14.07
C ASP A 39 -6.99 0.26 -13.86
N ALA A 40 -6.52 -0.21 -12.71
CA ALA A 40 -5.09 -0.36 -12.42
C ALA A 40 -4.43 -1.43 -13.31
N GLU A 41 -5.11 -2.54 -13.57
CA GLU A 41 -4.62 -3.59 -14.49
C GLU A 41 -4.38 -3.04 -15.89
N LYS A 42 -5.35 -2.29 -16.44
CA LYS A 42 -5.21 -1.65 -17.75
C LYS A 42 -4.07 -0.66 -17.79
N ALA A 43 -3.97 0.20 -16.77
CA ALA A 43 -2.91 1.19 -16.66
C ALA A 43 -1.53 0.54 -16.55
N ALA A 44 -1.38 -0.43 -15.67
CA ALA A 44 -0.13 -1.15 -15.46
C ALA A 44 0.30 -1.95 -16.71
N SER A 45 -0.65 -2.62 -17.38
CA SER A 45 -0.36 -3.32 -18.65
C SER A 45 0.16 -2.34 -19.71
N ALA A 46 -0.43 -1.16 -19.83
CA ALA A 46 0.05 -0.15 -20.77
C ALA A 46 1.46 0.35 -20.40
N MET A 47 1.75 0.55 -19.11
CA MET A 47 3.08 0.94 -18.61
C MET A 47 4.13 -0.13 -18.92
N ILE A 48 3.83 -1.40 -18.64
CA ILE A 48 4.72 -2.55 -18.87
C ILE A 48 5.03 -2.68 -20.37
N VAL A 49 4.03 -2.59 -21.23
CA VAL A 49 4.22 -2.72 -22.69
C VAL A 49 5.03 -1.54 -23.25
N SER A 50 4.82 -0.33 -22.73
CA SER A 50 5.51 0.87 -23.21
C SER A 50 6.93 1.03 -22.67
N ASN A 51 7.28 0.33 -21.58
CA ASN A 51 8.58 0.40 -20.92
C ASN A 51 9.07 -1.03 -20.62
N SER A 52 9.73 -1.64 -21.58
CA SER A 52 10.17 -3.04 -21.48
C SER A 52 11.16 -3.31 -20.36
N ASP A 53 11.88 -2.29 -19.93
CA ASP A 53 12.87 -2.25 -18.85
C ASP A 53 12.32 -1.75 -17.51
N LEU A 54 10.99 -1.75 -17.34
CA LEU A 54 10.35 -1.33 -16.10
C LEU A 54 10.68 -2.29 -14.95
N ASP A 55 11.31 -1.77 -13.90
CA ASP A 55 11.73 -2.54 -12.72
C ASP A 55 10.63 -2.65 -11.67
N GLY A 56 9.77 -1.64 -11.55
CA GLY A 56 8.73 -1.64 -10.51
C GLY A 56 7.56 -0.71 -10.75
N ILE A 57 6.47 -0.96 -10.04
CA ILE A 57 5.28 -0.11 -10.00
C ILE A 57 4.88 0.14 -8.54
N TRP A 58 4.67 1.39 -8.19
CA TRP A 58 4.01 1.77 -6.96
C TRP A 58 2.51 1.93 -7.19
N ALA A 59 1.70 1.26 -6.38
CA ALA A 59 0.24 1.39 -6.39
C ALA A 59 -0.22 2.15 -5.13
N VAL A 60 -1.19 3.04 -5.30
CA VAL A 60 -1.57 4.03 -4.28
C VAL A 60 -2.33 3.45 -3.08
N TRP A 61 -2.86 2.21 -3.17
CA TRP A 61 -3.34 1.34 -2.08
C TRP A 61 -3.49 -0.11 -2.58
N ASP A 62 -3.93 -1.02 -1.70
CA ASP A 62 -3.97 -2.46 -1.93
C ASP A 62 -4.82 -2.92 -3.12
N GLN A 63 -6.02 -2.36 -3.34
CA GLN A 63 -6.88 -2.76 -4.47
C GLN A 63 -6.26 -2.47 -5.84
N PRO A 64 -5.73 -1.26 -6.14
CA PRO A 64 -4.93 -1.06 -7.34
C PRO A 64 -3.73 -1.99 -7.45
N ALA A 65 -3.07 -2.33 -6.33
CA ALA A 65 -1.96 -3.26 -6.34
C ALA A 65 -2.38 -4.66 -6.81
N GLU A 66 -3.60 -5.11 -6.49
CA GLU A 66 -4.15 -6.36 -7.04
C GLU A 66 -4.24 -6.31 -8.57
N GLY A 67 -4.68 -5.20 -9.14
CA GLY A 67 -4.70 -5.00 -10.60
C GLY A 67 -3.30 -4.98 -11.22
N VAL A 68 -2.32 -4.36 -10.55
CA VAL A 68 -0.93 -4.37 -10.98
C VAL A 68 -0.34 -5.79 -10.97
N MET A 69 -0.66 -6.61 -9.95
CA MET A 69 -0.25 -8.02 -9.90
C MET A 69 -0.80 -8.82 -11.08
N GLU A 70 -2.07 -8.62 -11.44
CA GLU A 70 -2.67 -9.27 -12.61
C GLU A 70 -2.02 -8.82 -13.92
N ALA A 71 -1.74 -7.52 -14.06
CA ALA A 71 -1.03 -6.97 -15.22
C ALA A 71 0.38 -7.57 -15.35
N ALA A 72 1.14 -7.67 -14.26
CA ALA A 72 2.47 -8.25 -14.24
C ALA A 72 2.41 -9.72 -14.71
N ARG A 73 1.51 -10.51 -14.14
CA ARG A 73 1.28 -11.92 -14.50
C ARG A 73 0.88 -12.08 -15.97
N ALA A 74 -0.06 -11.26 -16.45
CA ALA A 74 -0.57 -11.35 -17.84
C ALA A 74 0.49 -10.97 -18.87
N ASN A 75 1.45 -10.12 -18.53
CA ASN A 75 2.55 -9.70 -19.39
C ASN A 75 3.86 -10.48 -19.18
N GLY A 76 3.86 -11.50 -18.32
CA GLY A 76 5.05 -12.34 -18.06
C GLY A 76 6.18 -11.57 -17.35
N LYS A 77 5.84 -10.54 -16.57
CA LYS A 77 6.78 -9.72 -15.77
C LYS A 77 6.81 -10.23 -14.32
N ASP A 78 7.26 -11.47 -14.13
CA ASP A 78 7.32 -12.11 -12.81
C ASP A 78 8.35 -11.47 -11.87
N ASP A 79 9.29 -10.72 -12.42
CA ASP A 79 10.34 -9.97 -11.72
C ASP A 79 9.96 -8.53 -11.36
N LEU A 80 8.77 -8.06 -11.74
CA LEU A 80 8.31 -6.71 -11.44
C LEU A 80 8.15 -6.50 -9.93
N ILE A 81 8.81 -5.49 -9.39
CA ILE A 81 8.68 -5.11 -7.98
C ILE A 81 7.43 -4.25 -7.81
N ILE A 82 6.50 -4.70 -6.99
CA ILE A 82 5.31 -3.91 -6.64
C ILE A 82 5.43 -3.44 -5.19
N THR A 83 5.19 -2.16 -4.97
CA THR A 83 5.03 -1.59 -3.62
C THR A 83 3.70 -0.86 -3.51
N THR A 84 3.13 -0.82 -2.31
CA THR A 84 1.79 -0.24 -2.12
C THR A 84 1.60 0.34 -0.70
N ILE A 85 0.39 0.72 -0.41
CA ILE A 85 -0.09 1.16 0.91
C ILE A 85 -1.30 0.31 1.26
N ASP A 86 -1.60 0.19 2.54
CA ASP A 86 -2.66 -0.62 3.14
C ASP A 86 -2.40 -2.13 3.11
N LEU A 87 -2.74 -2.79 4.22
CA LEU A 87 -2.48 -4.21 4.46
C LEU A 87 -3.74 -5.06 4.22
N GLY A 88 -4.19 -5.14 2.96
CA GLY A 88 -5.26 -6.04 2.57
C GLY A 88 -4.79 -7.50 2.53
N GLU A 89 -5.73 -8.46 2.65
CA GLU A 89 -5.39 -9.87 2.72
C GLU A 89 -4.67 -10.39 1.45
N ASN A 90 -5.11 -9.98 0.27
CA ASN A 90 -4.52 -10.44 -0.99
C ASN A 90 -3.08 -9.98 -1.18
N VAL A 91 -2.79 -8.72 -0.87
CA VAL A 91 -1.40 -8.20 -0.92
C VAL A 91 -0.55 -8.82 0.18
N ALA A 92 -1.09 -9.09 1.37
CA ALA A 92 -0.38 -9.78 2.44
C ALA A 92 -0.03 -11.23 2.02
N ILE A 93 -0.92 -11.94 1.35
CA ILE A 93 -0.66 -13.27 0.78
C ILE A 93 0.46 -13.20 -0.26
N ALA A 94 0.45 -12.18 -1.13
CA ALA A 94 1.49 -12.00 -2.14
C ALA A 94 2.86 -11.76 -1.49
N ILE A 95 2.95 -10.91 -0.48
CA ILE A 95 4.17 -10.66 0.31
C ILE A 95 4.65 -11.96 0.99
N ALA A 96 3.75 -12.68 1.65
CA ALA A 96 4.07 -13.92 2.37
C ALA A 96 4.66 -14.99 1.45
N LYS A 97 4.16 -15.10 0.22
CA LYS A 97 4.69 -16.01 -0.81
C LYS A 97 6.06 -15.59 -1.35
N GLY A 98 6.52 -14.38 -1.10
CA GLY A 98 7.66 -13.79 -1.80
C GLY A 98 7.31 -13.50 -3.27
N GLY A 99 6.07 -13.13 -3.53
CA GLY A 99 5.55 -12.79 -4.86
C GLY A 99 5.88 -11.35 -5.27
N PRO A 100 5.16 -10.80 -6.26
CA PRO A 100 5.53 -9.51 -6.85
C PRO A 100 5.39 -8.32 -5.90
N VAL A 101 4.53 -8.40 -4.87
CA VAL A 101 4.45 -7.33 -3.84
C VAL A 101 5.60 -7.51 -2.87
N TYR A 102 6.56 -6.60 -2.95
CA TYR A 102 7.77 -6.62 -2.14
C TYR A 102 7.52 -6.12 -0.72
N GLY A 103 6.72 -5.06 -0.59
CA GLY A 103 6.38 -4.47 0.70
C GLY A 103 5.35 -3.36 0.58
N LEU A 104 4.91 -2.87 1.72
CA LEU A 104 3.91 -1.81 1.81
C LEU A 104 4.04 -0.97 3.09
N GLY A 105 3.39 0.19 3.07
CA GLY A 105 3.14 1.00 4.25
C GLY A 105 1.74 0.76 4.79
N ALA A 106 1.60 0.02 5.89
CA ALA A 106 0.29 -0.26 6.47
C ALA A 106 -0.25 0.93 7.27
N GLN A 107 -1.46 1.39 6.97
CA GLN A 107 -2.23 2.23 7.88
C GLN A 107 -2.61 1.42 9.12
N ARG A 108 -2.89 2.13 10.22
CA ARG A 108 -3.26 1.55 11.52
C ARG A 108 -4.70 1.96 11.89
N PRO A 109 -5.73 1.41 11.22
CA PRO A 109 -7.11 1.88 11.37
C PRO A 109 -7.66 1.70 12.78
N PHE A 110 -7.26 0.63 13.49
CA PHE A 110 -7.65 0.45 14.88
C PHE A 110 -7.11 1.56 15.77
N ASP A 111 -5.83 1.90 15.64
CA ASP A 111 -5.21 2.98 16.43
C ASP A 111 -5.78 4.36 16.06
N GLN A 112 -6.18 4.56 14.80
CA GLN A 112 -6.89 5.77 14.39
C GLN A 112 -8.21 5.88 15.17
N GLY A 113 -9.03 4.85 15.19
CA GLY A 113 -10.28 4.83 15.96
C GLY A 113 -10.08 5.03 17.47
N VAL A 114 -9.04 4.40 18.05
CA VAL A 114 -8.68 4.63 19.46
C VAL A 114 -8.28 6.08 19.71
N THR A 115 -7.52 6.68 18.81
CA THR A 115 -7.10 8.09 18.92
C THR A 115 -8.29 9.03 18.83
N GLU A 116 -9.18 8.82 17.87
CA GLU A 116 -10.42 9.60 17.72
C GLU A 116 -11.29 9.53 18.98
N ALA A 117 -11.48 8.34 19.54
CA ALA A 117 -12.24 8.15 20.77
C ALA A 117 -11.60 8.91 21.96
N LYS A 118 -10.27 8.88 22.08
CA LYS A 118 -9.55 9.64 23.12
C LYS A 118 -9.72 11.15 22.95
N LEU A 119 -9.62 11.67 21.73
CA LEU A 119 -9.80 13.07 21.42
C LEU A 119 -11.23 13.54 21.71
N ALA A 120 -12.24 12.73 21.36
CA ALA A 120 -13.62 12.99 21.72
C ALA A 120 -13.81 13.05 23.25
N GLY A 121 -13.19 12.11 23.98
CA GLY A 121 -13.19 12.13 25.45
C GLY A 121 -12.56 13.38 26.05
N TYR A 122 -11.47 13.88 25.46
CA TYR A 122 -10.86 15.15 25.91
C TYR A 122 -11.81 16.34 25.73
N GLY A 123 -12.50 16.41 24.58
CA GLY A 123 -13.49 17.44 24.32
C GLY A 123 -14.65 17.42 25.33
N LEU A 124 -15.19 16.23 25.64
CA LEU A 124 -16.26 16.07 26.63
C LEU A 124 -15.84 16.47 28.05
N LEU A 125 -14.57 16.30 28.40
CA LEU A 125 -14.00 16.64 29.70
C LEU A 125 -13.48 18.09 29.80
N GLY A 126 -13.60 18.89 28.72
CA GLY A 126 -13.05 20.24 28.64
C GLY A 126 -11.52 20.26 28.72
N LYS A 127 -10.85 19.19 28.36
CA LYS A 127 -9.38 19.09 28.30
C LYS A 127 -8.86 19.56 26.95
N GLU A 128 -7.68 20.16 26.96
CA GLU A 128 -6.97 20.44 25.71
C GLU A 128 -6.58 19.14 25.00
N ALA A 129 -6.85 19.10 23.71
CA ALA A 129 -6.40 18.02 22.81
C ALA A 129 -5.40 18.58 21.80
N PRO A 130 -4.43 17.80 21.32
CA PRO A 130 -3.56 18.23 20.24
C PRO A 130 -4.40 18.54 19.00
N PRO A 131 -4.12 19.67 18.29
CA PRO A 131 -4.90 20.08 17.12
C PRO A 131 -4.71 19.11 15.92
N TYR A 132 -3.68 18.29 15.98
CA TYR A 132 -3.33 17.34 14.91
C TYR A 132 -2.63 16.10 15.49
N VAL A 133 -3.05 14.93 15.04
CA VAL A 133 -2.41 13.65 15.37
C VAL A 133 -2.18 12.89 14.09
N ALA A 134 -0.92 12.59 13.77
CA ALA A 134 -0.55 11.69 12.68
C ALA A 134 -0.05 10.37 13.27
N LEU A 135 -0.59 9.26 12.79
CA LEU A 135 -0.07 7.94 13.10
C LEU A 135 0.86 7.50 11.96
N PRO A 136 2.13 7.16 12.26
CA PRO A 136 3.04 6.69 11.22
C PRO A 136 2.54 5.37 10.63
N ALA A 137 2.71 5.21 9.31
CA ALA A 137 2.50 3.92 8.67
C ALA A 137 3.53 2.90 9.18
N LEU A 138 3.12 1.64 9.25
CA LEU A 138 3.99 0.53 9.62
C LEU A 138 4.60 -0.07 8.34
N PRO A 139 5.94 -0.11 8.19
CA PRO A 139 6.57 -0.83 7.10
C PRO A 139 6.31 -2.33 7.22
N VAL A 140 5.85 -2.94 6.13
CA VAL A 140 5.51 -4.37 6.08
C VAL A 140 6.24 -5.02 4.92
N GLU A 141 6.95 -6.08 5.26
CA GLU A 141 7.66 -6.98 4.34
C GLU A 141 7.41 -8.43 4.76
N LYS A 142 7.94 -9.38 4.01
CA LYS A 142 7.74 -10.81 4.29
C LYS A 142 8.15 -11.21 5.71
N ASP A 143 9.27 -10.69 6.18
CA ASP A 143 9.87 -11.10 7.46
C ASP A 143 9.05 -10.66 8.68
N ASN A 144 8.22 -9.63 8.55
CA ASN A 144 7.41 -9.11 9.64
C ASN A 144 5.90 -9.21 9.41
N ILE A 145 5.43 -9.89 8.36
CA ILE A 145 4.03 -9.87 7.92
C ILE A 145 3.03 -10.30 9.01
N LEU A 146 3.35 -11.32 9.82
CA LEU A 146 2.46 -11.79 10.89
C LEU A 146 2.39 -10.80 12.05
N ASP A 147 3.53 -10.28 12.48
CA ASP A 147 3.60 -9.28 13.54
C ASP A 147 2.93 -7.97 13.09
N ALA A 148 3.16 -7.58 11.85
CA ALA A 148 2.54 -6.41 11.25
C ALA A 148 1.01 -6.56 11.19
N TRP A 149 0.50 -7.74 10.78
CA TRP A 149 -0.94 -8.00 10.78
C TRP A 149 -1.53 -7.83 12.17
N SER A 150 -0.90 -8.45 13.18
CA SER A 150 -1.35 -8.32 14.57
C SER A 150 -1.29 -6.89 15.10
N ALA A 151 -0.23 -6.13 14.73
CA ALA A 151 -0.08 -4.73 15.12
C ALA A 151 -1.09 -3.79 14.46
N VAL A 152 -1.52 -4.09 13.23
CA VAL A 152 -2.49 -3.28 12.47
C VAL A 152 -3.92 -3.56 12.91
N TYR A 153 -4.29 -4.85 13.05
CA TYR A 153 -5.67 -5.28 13.23
C TYR A 153 -6.00 -5.77 14.64
N TYR A 154 -5.00 -5.90 15.52
CA TYR A 154 -5.18 -6.48 16.88
C TYR A 154 -5.80 -7.87 16.87
N GLN A 155 -5.49 -8.65 15.83
CA GLN A 155 -5.96 -10.01 15.60
C GLN A 155 -4.86 -10.87 15.01
N ASP A 156 -4.95 -12.17 15.20
CA ASP A 156 -4.05 -13.11 14.54
C ASP A 156 -4.23 -13.06 13.01
N ALA A 157 -3.13 -13.27 12.29
CA ALA A 157 -3.18 -13.31 10.85
C ALA A 157 -4.04 -14.48 10.35
N PRO A 158 -4.85 -14.27 9.27
CA PRO A 158 -5.61 -15.33 8.64
C PRO A 158 -4.74 -16.53 8.23
N GLN A 159 -5.34 -17.73 8.28
CA GLN A 159 -4.62 -18.95 7.89
C GLN A 159 -4.15 -18.95 6.42
N SER A 160 -4.78 -18.17 5.57
CA SER A 160 -4.37 -17.92 4.19
C SER A 160 -2.97 -17.29 4.12
N ILE A 161 -2.68 -16.30 4.97
CA ILE A 161 -1.37 -15.66 5.07
C ILE A 161 -0.35 -16.62 5.71
N VAL A 162 -0.69 -17.24 6.86
CA VAL A 162 0.21 -18.16 7.57
C VAL A 162 0.67 -19.32 6.69
N LYS A 163 -0.23 -19.90 5.89
CA LYS A 163 0.09 -20.99 4.97
C LYS A 163 0.93 -20.53 3.77
N SER A 164 0.90 -19.25 3.45
CA SER A 164 1.63 -18.67 2.32
C SER A 164 3.11 -18.39 2.62
N LEU A 165 3.51 -18.40 3.89
CA LEU A 165 4.91 -18.27 4.32
C LEU A 165 5.76 -19.53 4.11
N LYS A 166 5.13 -20.65 3.79
CA LYS A 166 5.80 -21.95 3.53
C LYS A 166 6.23 -22.05 2.10
#